data_9bb7cf21278792179c7bec04e50819d7
#
_entry.id   9bb7cf21278792179c7bec04e50819d7
#
_cell.length_a   1.000
_cell.length_b   1.000
_cell.length_c   1.000
_cell.angle_alpha   90.00
_cell.angle_beta   90.00
_cell.angle_gamma   90.00
#
_symmetry.space_group_name_H-M   'P 1'
#
loop_
_entity.id
_entity.type
_entity.pdbx_description
1 polymer ?
#
loop_
_entity_poly.entity_id
_entity_poly.type
_entity_poly.pdbx_seq_one_letter_code
_entity_poly.pdbx_strand_id
1 'polypeptide(L)'
;IAVLDQHCADVGRDPAQIERTVSCKLFLRDSEAEARRLLERTMEQNRTPMSKVERDETFWIDTPERTAERLLEYRELGVNTFVPEIPAPYDDETLERLVREVKPAVDRLMA
;
A
#
# COMPACT_ATOMS: atom_id res chain seq x y z
N ILE A 1 0.23 13.60 9.24
CA ILE A 1 -0.70 13.45 10.39
C ILE A 1 -0.61 14.66 11.30
N ALA A 2 0.60 15.09 11.68
CA ALA A 2 0.76 16.26 12.54
C ALA A 2 0.16 17.54 11.92
N VAL A 3 0.30 17.70 10.60
CA VAL A 3 -0.30 18.84 9.89
C VAL A 3 -1.82 18.76 9.92
N LEU A 4 -2.38 17.58 9.70
CA LEU A 4 -3.83 17.36 9.78
C LEU A 4 -4.36 17.68 11.17
N ASP A 5 -3.69 17.21 12.22
CA ASP A 5 -4.09 17.43 13.60
C ASP A 5 -4.06 18.93 13.94
N GLN A 6 -3.05 19.65 13.47
CA GLN A 6 -2.95 21.09 13.68
C GLN A 6 -4.08 21.85 12.97
N HIS A 7 -4.38 21.50 11.73
CA HIS A 7 -5.50 22.12 10.99
C HIS A 7 -6.84 21.85 11.65
N CYS A 8 -7.05 20.64 12.17
CA CYS A 8 -8.26 20.30 12.89
C CYS A 8 -8.41 21.13 14.17
N ALA A 9 -7.32 21.32 14.91
CA ALA A 9 -7.29 22.15 16.10
C ALA A 9 -7.63 23.62 15.75
N ASP A 10 -7.07 24.12 14.66
CA ASP A 10 -7.28 25.51 14.20
C ASP A 10 -8.75 25.79 13.84
N VAL A 11 -9.48 24.80 13.32
CA VAL A 11 -10.89 24.97 12.92
C VAL A 11 -11.88 24.35 13.92
N GLY A 12 -11.40 23.80 15.01
CA GLY A 12 -12.24 23.20 16.04
C GLY A 12 -12.87 21.86 15.66
N ARG A 13 -12.22 21.11 14.76
CA ARG A 13 -12.70 19.79 14.34
C ARG A 13 -11.91 18.67 15.00
N ASP A 14 -12.62 17.62 15.45
CA ASP A 14 -11.98 16.41 15.99
C ASP A 14 -11.32 15.62 14.85
N PRO A 15 -9.97 15.43 14.88
CA PRO A 15 -9.27 14.65 13.85
C PRO A 15 -9.76 13.21 13.75
N ALA A 16 -10.30 12.63 14.82
CA ALA A 16 -10.83 11.27 14.81
C ALA A 16 -12.07 11.10 13.92
N GLN A 17 -12.73 12.20 13.55
CA GLN A 17 -13.88 12.18 12.65
C GLN A 17 -13.47 12.12 11.18
N ILE A 18 -12.20 12.28 10.88
CA ILE A 18 -11.68 12.23 9.51
C ILE A 18 -11.14 10.84 9.23
N GLU A 19 -11.70 10.18 8.22
CA GLU A 19 -11.16 8.90 7.75
C GLU A 19 -9.78 9.14 7.14
N ARG A 20 -8.80 8.31 7.55
CA ARG A 20 -7.44 8.40 7.06
C ARG A 20 -7.17 7.19 6.19
N THR A 21 -6.71 7.43 4.97
CA THR A 21 -6.41 6.38 4.01
C THR A 21 -4.94 6.40 3.64
N VAL A 22 -4.44 5.23 3.22
CA VAL A 22 -3.15 5.12 2.54
C VAL A 22 -3.38 4.44 1.20
N SER A 23 -2.77 4.98 0.17
CA SER A 23 -2.82 4.40 -1.18
C SER A 23 -1.42 4.03 -1.65
N CYS A 24 -1.35 2.99 -2.47
CA CYS A 24 -0.09 2.54 -3.04
C CYS A 24 -0.33 1.83 -4.35
N LYS A 25 0.74 1.64 -5.11
CA LYS A 25 0.76 0.76 -6.27
C LYS A 25 1.36 -0.56 -5.80
N LEU A 26 0.59 -1.63 -5.84
CA LEU A 26 0.90 -2.89 -5.17
C LEU A 26 1.36 -3.98 -6.12
N PHE A 27 2.46 -4.64 -5.76
CA PHE A 27 3.01 -5.79 -6.47
C PHE A 27 3.38 -6.86 -5.45
N LEU A 28 2.69 -8.02 -5.51
CA LEU A 28 2.87 -9.11 -4.56
C LEU A 28 3.38 -10.38 -5.25
N ARG A 29 4.42 -10.96 -4.70
CA ARG A 29 4.96 -12.28 -5.08
C ARG A 29 5.54 -12.97 -3.85
N ASP A 30 6.07 -14.18 -4.01
CA ASP A 30 6.68 -14.94 -2.92
C ASP A 30 7.95 -14.30 -2.37
N SER A 31 8.59 -13.45 -3.13
CA SER A 31 9.79 -12.72 -2.71
C SER A 31 9.79 -11.31 -3.28
N GLU A 32 10.54 -10.43 -2.63
CA GLU A 32 10.74 -9.07 -3.14
C GLU A 32 11.35 -9.08 -4.54
N ALA A 33 12.30 -9.99 -4.81
CA ALA A 33 12.94 -10.09 -6.11
C ALA A 33 11.94 -10.44 -7.21
N GLU A 34 11.00 -11.35 -6.94
CA GLU A 34 9.97 -11.72 -7.90
C GLU A 34 8.97 -10.58 -8.11
N ALA A 35 8.60 -9.89 -7.05
CA ALA A 35 7.72 -8.72 -7.12
C ALA A 35 8.37 -7.59 -7.93
N ARG A 36 9.67 -7.39 -7.76
CA ARG A 36 10.43 -6.40 -8.53
C ARG A 36 10.48 -6.75 -10.01
N ARG A 37 10.64 -8.01 -10.35
CA ARG A 37 10.60 -8.46 -11.76
C ARG A 37 9.23 -8.19 -12.39
N LEU A 38 8.16 -8.40 -11.63
CA LEU A 38 6.82 -8.06 -12.09
C LEU A 38 6.70 -6.55 -12.33
N LEU A 39 7.20 -5.75 -11.40
CA LEU A 39 7.23 -4.29 -11.55
C LEU A 39 7.95 -3.86 -12.82
N GLU A 40 9.15 -4.40 -13.04
CA GLU A 40 9.95 -4.07 -14.22
C GLU A 40 9.23 -4.39 -15.52
N ARG A 41 8.60 -5.58 -15.61
CA ARG A 41 7.80 -5.96 -16.79
C ARG A 41 6.60 -5.06 -17.00
N THR A 42 5.92 -4.69 -15.91
CA THR A 42 4.76 -3.81 -15.95
C THR A 42 5.15 -2.42 -16.45
N MET A 43 6.24 -1.88 -15.93
CA MET A 43 6.74 -0.57 -16.35
C MET A 43 7.18 -0.57 -17.81
N GLU A 44 7.81 -1.65 -18.25
CA GLU A 44 8.21 -1.80 -19.65
C GLU A 44 6.98 -1.80 -20.57
N GLN A 45 5.94 -2.57 -20.23
CA GLN A 45 4.68 -2.57 -20.98
C GLN A 45 4.02 -1.20 -21.02
N ASN A 46 4.06 -0.47 -19.92
CA ASN A 46 3.46 0.85 -19.79
C ASN A 46 4.36 1.97 -20.29
N ARG A 47 5.55 1.63 -20.77
CA ARG A 47 6.56 2.59 -21.25
C ARG A 47 6.92 3.64 -20.20
N THR A 48 6.97 3.21 -18.94
CA THR A 48 7.33 4.06 -17.81
C THR A 48 8.78 3.79 -17.42
N PRO A 49 9.66 4.81 -17.39
CA PRO A 49 11.04 4.62 -16.95
C PRO A 49 11.14 4.19 -15.49
N MET A 50 12.02 3.21 -15.20
CA MET A 50 12.26 2.77 -13.83
C MET A 50 12.81 3.89 -12.94
N SER A 51 13.47 4.89 -13.51
CA SER A 51 13.94 6.04 -12.76
C SER A 51 12.83 6.83 -12.07
N LYS A 52 11.62 6.82 -12.64
CA LYS A 52 10.45 7.45 -12.00
C LYS A 52 9.93 6.62 -10.83
N VAL A 53 10.02 5.30 -10.96
CA VAL A 53 9.55 4.36 -9.93
C VAL A 53 10.44 4.38 -8.70
N GLU A 54 11.75 4.43 -8.90
CA GLU A 54 12.74 4.40 -7.81
C GLU A 54 12.63 5.58 -6.85
N ARG A 55 12.04 6.69 -7.31
CA ARG A 55 11.84 7.89 -6.50
C ARG A 55 10.44 7.97 -5.88
N ASP A 56 9.58 7.03 -6.22
CA ASP A 56 8.18 7.06 -5.80
C ASP A 56 7.94 6.06 -4.67
N GLU A 57 7.76 6.57 -3.47
CA GLU A 57 7.51 5.77 -2.26
C GLU A 57 6.14 5.10 -2.26
N THR A 58 5.26 5.42 -3.22
CA THR A 58 3.95 4.81 -3.33
C THR A 58 3.97 3.42 -3.97
N PHE A 59 5.10 2.99 -4.50
CA PHE A 59 5.27 1.63 -5.02
C PHE A 59 5.63 0.66 -3.91
N TRP A 60 4.73 -0.28 -3.62
CA TRP A 60 4.94 -1.33 -2.63
C TRP A 60 5.17 -2.66 -3.35
N ILE A 61 6.40 -3.12 -3.31
CA ILE A 61 6.85 -4.33 -4.00
C ILE A 61 7.42 -5.28 -2.95
N ASP A 62 6.65 -6.28 -2.56
CA ASP A 62 7.06 -7.18 -1.49
C ASP A 62 6.21 -8.46 -1.45
N THR A 63 6.39 -9.22 -0.38
CA THR A 63 5.60 -10.40 -0.07
C THR A 63 4.30 -10.01 0.61
N PRO A 64 3.28 -10.88 0.61
CA PRO A 64 2.05 -10.61 1.35
C PRO A 64 2.27 -10.37 2.85
N GLU A 65 3.18 -11.12 3.48
CA GLU A 65 3.46 -10.98 4.91
C GLU A 65 4.04 -9.60 5.25
N ARG A 66 5.03 -9.14 4.50
CA ARG A 66 5.65 -7.84 4.74
C ARG A 66 4.69 -6.70 4.44
N THR A 67 3.84 -6.87 3.44
CA THR A 67 2.79 -5.90 3.15
C THR A 67 1.80 -5.80 4.32
N ALA A 68 1.42 -6.93 4.91
CA ALA A 68 0.54 -6.93 6.09
C ALA A 68 1.19 -6.22 7.27
N GLU A 69 2.47 -6.49 7.55
CA GLU A 69 3.22 -5.82 8.60
C GLU A 69 3.27 -4.31 8.39
N ARG A 70 3.49 -3.88 7.16
CA ARG A 70 3.53 -2.46 6.80
C ARG A 70 2.18 -1.79 7.01
N LEU A 71 1.10 -2.47 6.68
CA LEU A 71 -0.26 -1.96 6.93
C LEU A 71 -0.54 -1.76 8.41
N LEU A 72 -0.03 -2.65 9.27
CA LEU A 72 -0.16 -2.50 10.72
C LEU A 72 0.55 -1.26 11.23
N GLU A 73 1.72 -0.93 10.70
CA GLU A 73 2.44 0.28 11.05
C GLU A 73 1.61 1.54 10.73
N TYR A 74 0.96 1.56 9.57
CA TYR A 74 0.05 2.65 9.20
C TYR A 74 -1.17 2.71 10.10
N ARG A 75 -1.70 1.55 10.50
CA ARG A 75 -2.82 1.52 11.43
C ARG A 75 -2.48 2.14 12.78
N GLU A 76 -1.28 1.91 13.28
CA GLU A 76 -0.79 2.53 14.52
C GLU A 76 -0.73 4.06 14.42
N LEU A 77 -0.56 4.58 13.21
CA LEU A 77 -0.59 6.01 12.93
C LEU A 77 -2.01 6.57 12.75
N GLY A 78 -3.03 5.72 12.88
CA GLY A 78 -4.43 6.13 12.75
C GLY A 78 -5.03 5.97 11.37
N VAL A 79 -4.32 5.34 10.44
CA VAL A 79 -4.85 5.00 9.11
C VAL A 79 -5.76 3.79 9.25
N ASN A 80 -6.98 3.88 8.73
CA ASN A 80 -7.98 2.82 8.86
C ASN A 80 -8.49 2.27 7.52
N THR A 81 -8.08 2.86 6.41
CA THR A 81 -8.49 2.41 5.08
C THR A 81 -7.28 2.30 4.16
N PHE A 82 -7.16 1.17 3.48
CA PHE A 82 -6.11 0.90 2.51
C PHE A 82 -6.71 0.87 1.10
N VAL A 83 -6.14 1.67 0.20
CA VAL A 83 -6.59 1.77 -1.19
C VAL A 83 -5.45 1.37 -2.12
N PRO A 84 -5.29 0.07 -2.42
CA PRO A 84 -4.26 -0.37 -3.34
C PRO A 84 -4.66 -0.13 -4.80
N GLU A 85 -3.71 0.30 -5.60
CA GLU A 85 -3.83 0.35 -7.05
C GLU A 85 -3.02 -0.79 -7.64
N ILE A 86 -3.60 -1.52 -8.58
CA ILE A 86 -2.89 -2.54 -9.34
C ILE A 86 -2.78 -2.02 -10.77
N PRO A 87 -1.58 -1.51 -11.16
CA PRO A 87 -1.42 -0.91 -12.48
C PRO A 87 -1.72 -1.88 -13.62
N ALA A 88 -2.20 -1.34 -14.75
CA ALA A 88 -2.39 -2.15 -15.95
C ALA A 88 -1.09 -2.90 -16.29
N PRO A 89 -1.14 -4.16 -16.74
CA PRO A 89 -2.32 -4.93 -17.17
C PRO A 89 -3.11 -5.63 -16.06
N TYR A 90 -3.12 -5.11 -14.85
CA TYR A 90 -3.94 -5.58 -13.73
C TYR A 90 -3.61 -7.01 -13.31
N ASP A 91 -2.46 -7.18 -12.66
CA ASP A 91 -1.96 -8.47 -12.23
C ASP A 91 -2.93 -9.20 -11.28
N ASP A 92 -3.61 -10.23 -11.79
CA ASP A 92 -4.60 -11.00 -11.03
C ASP A 92 -4.01 -11.69 -9.81
N GLU A 93 -2.76 -12.15 -9.89
CA GLU A 93 -2.11 -12.79 -8.75
C GLU A 93 -1.93 -11.83 -7.58
N THR A 94 -1.57 -10.57 -7.84
CA THR A 94 -1.47 -9.55 -6.79
C THR A 94 -2.83 -9.31 -6.13
N LEU A 95 -3.89 -9.18 -6.92
CA LEU A 95 -5.24 -8.99 -6.39
C LEU A 95 -5.68 -10.20 -5.55
N GLU A 96 -5.45 -11.40 -6.05
CA GLU A 96 -5.83 -12.63 -5.36
C GLU A 96 -5.07 -12.76 -4.03
N ARG A 97 -3.77 -12.50 -4.03
CA ARG A 97 -2.94 -12.57 -2.82
C ARG A 97 -3.30 -11.47 -1.81
N LEU A 98 -3.69 -10.31 -2.28
CA LEU A 98 -4.17 -9.23 -1.41
C LEU A 98 -5.38 -9.71 -0.60
N VAL A 99 -6.36 -10.31 -1.27
CA VAL A 99 -7.60 -10.76 -0.63
C VAL A 99 -7.40 -12.02 0.20
N ARG A 100 -6.62 -12.99 -0.28
CA ARG A 100 -6.47 -14.30 0.35
C ARG A 100 -5.35 -14.41 1.37
N GLU A 101 -4.32 -13.58 1.26
CA GLU A 101 -3.14 -13.65 2.12
C GLU A 101 -2.91 -12.40 2.95
N VAL A 102 -2.94 -11.21 2.33
CA VAL A 102 -2.67 -9.95 3.05
C VAL A 102 -3.77 -9.64 4.05
N LYS A 103 -5.01 -9.62 3.59
CA LYS A 103 -6.15 -9.28 4.46
C LYS A 103 -6.27 -10.24 5.66
N PRO A 104 -6.23 -11.58 5.47
CA PRO A 104 -6.25 -12.48 6.62
C PRO A 104 -5.05 -12.31 7.55
N ALA A 105 -3.87 -12.01 7.02
CA ALA A 105 -2.68 -11.77 7.84
C ALA A 105 -2.84 -10.52 8.70
N VAL A 106 -3.37 -9.44 8.15
CA VAL A 106 -3.68 -8.22 8.91
C VAL A 106 -4.68 -8.51 10.01
N ASP A 107 -5.76 -9.22 9.68
CA ASP A 107 -6.80 -9.57 10.66
C ASP A 107 -6.25 -10.41 11.82
N ARG A 108 -5.35 -11.37 11.54
CA ARG A 108 -4.70 -12.18 12.58
C ARG A 108 -3.79 -11.37 13.47
N LEU A 109 -3.00 -10.48 12.89
CA LEU A 109 -2.04 -9.68 13.63
C LEU A 109 -2.70 -8.59 14.48
N MET A 110 -3.94 -8.24 14.15
CA MET A 110 -4.75 -7.28 14.90
C MET A 110 -5.53 -7.93 16.05
N ALA A 111 -5.65 -9.23 16.02
CA ALA A 111 -6.44 -9.96 17.03
C ALA A 111 -5.77 -9.99 18.40
#